data_5bd26488c1cbc1751c271357d5c938b8
#
_entry.id   5bd26488c1cbc1751c271357d5c938b8
#
_cell.length_a   1.000
_cell.length_b   1.000
_cell.length_c   1.000
_cell.angle_alpha   90.00
_cell.angle_beta   90.00
_cell.angle_gamma   90.00
#
_symmetry.space_group_name_H-M   'P 1'
#
loop_
_entity.id
_entity.type
_entity.pdbx_description
1 polymer ?
#
loop_
_entity_poly.entity_id
_entity_poly.type
_entity_poly.pdbx_seq_one_letter_code
_entity_poly.pdbx_strand_id
1 'polypeptide(L)'
;MDVLHHSRPTGRTILKAVFWFLLFNFILTACLGYAYIVFMPGIEGPASSVFVHGALLSNAAMVYLALFVIFALVSLLVRKPALLTGIMVAAVTFLHMLNVLDIIIFRIFRYHINSMVLTLVFTEGARDSLHIGLGTVLTYAAGICGIIGLEIYLAGVSFKRLALKPFTGKVVATCLVLAMTIIAADKAAYAVADLYGVKDVTRYNRLFPLYQRVTVKHFARERLGMKTEPDDMLAVRHKGGTLNYPREPLVRQGTGELPNIIWIVVDAWRFDMLDADVAPNILEFSKSALVFRKHYSGGNATRFGIFTLFYGVYGSYWQSFLAEGQSPVLLDELMKLGYDFRIISSSSLSNPEFRRTVFVKLGRYITDDLPGVRADTRDPALVETFIGWLGERDVKKPFFAFLFFDAPHGPYIYPDEFAALDRPHSSA
;
A
#
# COMPACT_ATOMS: atom_id res chain seq x y z
N MET A 1 -17.99 -28.57 52.15
CA MET A 1 -16.50 -28.37 52.08
C MET A 1 -15.99 -29.35 51.04
N ASP A 2 -16.16 -29.03 49.75
CA ASP A 2 -15.68 -29.86 48.65
C ASP A 2 -14.37 -29.26 48.09
N VAL A 3 -13.30 -29.99 48.37
CA VAL A 3 -11.95 -29.72 47.89
C VAL A 3 -11.96 -29.99 46.40
N LEU A 4 -12.12 -28.92 45.58
CA LEU A 4 -11.90 -28.97 44.17
C LEU A 4 -10.39 -29.19 43.91
N HIS A 5 -10.03 -30.44 43.75
CA HIS A 5 -8.77 -30.84 43.11
C HIS A 5 -8.73 -30.25 41.69
N HIS A 6 -8.11 -29.11 41.55
CA HIS A 6 -7.75 -28.57 40.24
C HIS A 6 -6.62 -29.43 39.66
N SER A 7 -6.98 -30.59 39.12
CA SER A 7 -6.07 -31.38 38.29
C SER A 7 -5.61 -30.51 37.12
N ARG A 8 -4.30 -30.42 36.90
CA ARG A 8 -3.72 -29.71 35.73
C ARG A 8 -4.36 -30.23 34.46
N PRO A 9 -4.82 -29.35 33.53
CA PRO A 9 -5.46 -29.78 32.30
C PRO A 9 -4.50 -30.68 31.52
N THR A 10 -5.03 -31.78 31.01
CA THR A 10 -4.23 -32.72 30.18
C THR A 10 -3.83 -32.06 28.87
N GLY A 11 -2.77 -32.51 28.22
CA GLY A 11 -2.35 -31.99 26.91
C GLY A 11 -3.47 -32.05 25.87
N ARG A 12 -4.31 -33.10 25.91
CA ARG A 12 -5.52 -33.20 25.05
C ARG A 12 -6.54 -32.11 25.30
N THR A 13 -6.75 -31.73 26.55
CA THR A 13 -7.66 -30.61 26.92
C THR A 13 -7.12 -29.29 26.40
N ILE A 14 -5.83 -29.07 26.51
CA ILE A 14 -5.18 -27.87 25.97
C ILE A 14 -5.33 -27.80 24.45
N LEU A 15 -5.04 -28.86 23.71
CA LEU A 15 -5.20 -28.89 22.26
C LEU A 15 -6.64 -28.66 21.81
N LYS A 16 -7.63 -29.18 22.56
CA LYS A 16 -9.04 -28.87 22.29
C LYS A 16 -9.34 -27.37 22.47
N ALA A 17 -8.82 -26.75 23.52
CA ALA A 17 -9.01 -25.33 23.77
C ALA A 17 -8.37 -24.49 22.66
N VAL A 18 -7.12 -24.80 22.26
CA VAL A 18 -6.43 -24.19 21.14
C VAL A 18 -7.26 -24.29 19.85
N PHE A 19 -7.78 -25.49 19.54
CA PHE A 19 -8.61 -25.71 18.35
C PHE A 19 -9.86 -24.82 18.36
N TRP A 20 -10.64 -24.81 19.44
CA TRP A 20 -11.85 -24.01 19.51
C TRP A 20 -11.59 -22.52 19.45
N PHE A 21 -10.55 -22.05 20.14
CA PHE A 21 -10.13 -20.66 20.08
C PHE A 21 -9.79 -20.22 18.65
N LEU A 22 -8.98 -21.01 17.96
CA LEU A 22 -8.59 -20.71 16.59
C LEU A 22 -9.75 -20.87 15.60
N LEU A 23 -10.69 -21.78 15.82
CA LEU A 23 -11.87 -21.93 14.97
C LEU A 23 -12.77 -20.68 15.04
N PHE A 24 -13.00 -20.13 16.24
CA PHE A 24 -13.74 -18.86 16.38
C PHE A 24 -13.03 -17.72 15.66
N ASN A 25 -11.74 -17.64 15.80
CA ASN A 25 -10.93 -16.59 15.20
C ASN A 25 -10.78 -16.75 13.68
N PHE A 26 -10.80 -17.97 13.16
CA PHE A 26 -10.93 -18.22 11.73
C PHE A 26 -12.24 -17.62 11.18
N ILE A 27 -13.35 -17.87 11.84
CA ILE A 27 -14.65 -17.32 11.45
C ILE A 27 -14.63 -15.79 11.50
N LEU A 28 -14.10 -15.21 12.58
CA LEU A 28 -13.98 -13.77 12.73
C LEU A 28 -13.10 -13.15 11.61
N THR A 29 -11.96 -13.74 11.32
CA THR A 29 -11.07 -13.28 10.23
C THR A 29 -11.75 -13.39 8.87
N ALA A 30 -12.51 -14.46 8.61
CA ALA A 30 -13.27 -14.60 7.36
C ALA A 30 -14.35 -13.52 7.25
N CYS A 31 -15.07 -13.23 8.34
CA CYS A 31 -16.05 -12.15 8.39
C CYS A 31 -15.40 -10.77 8.15
N LEU A 32 -14.28 -10.45 8.81
CA LEU A 32 -13.54 -9.21 8.59
C LEU A 32 -13.01 -9.12 7.16
N GLY A 33 -12.43 -10.22 6.65
CA GLY A 33 -11.88 -10.29 5.30
C GLY A 33 -12.92 -10.13 4.19
N TYR A 34 -14.20 -10.34 4.50
CA TYR A 34 -15.28 -10.04 3.56
C TYR A 34 -15.33 -8.55 3.16
N ALA A 35 -14.80 -7.66 4.00
CA ALA A 35 -14.67 -6.24 3.68
C ALA A 35 -13.83 -5.97 2.42
N TYR A 36 -12.81 -6.78 2.13
CA TYR A 36 -12.03 -6.65 0.89
C TYR A 36 -12.91 -6.88 -0.35
N ILE A 37 -13.83 -7.83 -0.27
CA ILE A 37 -14.78 -8.13 -1.35
C ILE A 37 -15.75 -6.96 -1.55
N VAL A 38 -16.29 -6.43 -0.45
CA VAL A 38 -17.22 -5.29 -0.48
C VAL A 38 -16.56 -4.03 -1.04
N PHE A 39 -15.29 -3.81 -0.69
CA PHE A 39 -14.56 -2.63 -1.18
C PHE A 39 -14.00 -2.79 -2.60
N MET A 40 -14.00 -3.99 -3.17
CA MET A 40 -13.52 -4.23 -4.53
C MET A 40 -14.65 -4.05 -5.55
N PRO A 41 -14.66 -2.99 -6.37
CA PRO A 41 -15.66 -2.83 -7.41
C PRO A 41 -15.46 -3.85 -8.54
N GLY A 42 -16.55 -4.27 -9.18
CA GLY A 42 -16.49 -5.02 -10.43
C GLY A 42 -16.14 -6.51 -10.30
N ILE A 43 -16.57 -7.17 -9.20
CA ILE A 43 -16.57 -8.64 -9.15
C ILE A 43 -17.77 -9.12 -9.96
N GLU A 44 -17.55 -9.37 -11.25
CA GLU A 44 -18.58 -9.74 -12.19
C GLU A 44 -18.50 -11.23 -12.55
N GLY A 45 -19.66 -11.86 -12.66
CA GLY A 45 -19.80 -13.25 -13.07
C GLY A 45 -19.65 -14.30 -11.94
N PRO A 46 -20.27 -15.47 -12.14
CA PRO A 46 -20.29 -16.53 -11.12
C PRO A 46 -18.91 -17.12 -10.85
N ALA A 47 -18.05 -17.25 -11.84
CA ALA A 47 -16.71 -17.81 -11.68
C ALA A 47 -15.84 -16.92 -10.78
N SER A 48 -15.83 -15.61 -11.02
CA SER A 48 -15.12 -14.61 -10.18
C SER A 48 -15.64 -14.65 -8.75
N SER A 49 -16.97 -14.65 -8.58
CA SER A 49 -17.60 -14.68 -7.25
C SER A 49 -17.25 -15.93 -6.47
N VAL A 50 -17.38 -17.13 -7.08
CA VAL A 50 -17.01 -18.38 -6.42
C VAL A 50 -15.53 -18.42 -6.05
N PHE A 51 -14.66 -17.99 -6.98
CA PHE A 51 -13.23 -17.94 -6.72
C PHE A 51 -12.88 -17.03 -5.55
N VAL A 52 -13.39 -15.78 -5.53
CA VAL A 52 -13.06 -14.79 -4.52
C VAL A 52 -13.50 -15.24 -3.11
N HIS A 53 -14.71 -15.82 -2.97
CA HIS A 53 -15.18 -16.35 -1.68
C HIS A 53 -14.38 -17.60 -1.25
N GLY A 54 -14.04 -18.48 -2.21
CA GLY A 54 -13.16 -19.62 -1.95
C GLY A 54 -11.75 -19.20 -1.51
N ALA A 55 -11.19 -18.20 -2.19
CA ALA A 55 -9.86 -17.64 -1.87
C ALA A 55 -9.84 -16.97 -0.49
N LEU A 56 -10.91 -16.28 -0.09
CA LEU A 56 -11.04 -15.71 1.26
C LEU A 56 -10.94 -16.81 2.33
N LEU A 57 -11.74 -17.86 2.18
CA LEU A 57 -11.75 -18.98 3.14
C LEU A 57 -10.42 -19.75 3.12
N SER A 58 -9.85 -19.96 1.95
CA SER A 58 -8.53 -20.60 1.78
C SER A 58 -7.42 -19.80 2.48
N ASN A 59 -7.38 -18.49 2.26
CA ASN A 59 -6.37 -17.62 2.84
C ASN A 59 -6.47 -17.59 4.37
N ALA A 60 -7.68 -17.45 4.93
CA ALA A 60 -7.91 -17.54 6.36
C ALA A 60 -7.54 -18.94 6.90
N ALA A 61 -7.93 -20.02 6.22
CA ALA A 61 -7.62 -21.40 6.62
C ALA A 61 -6.10 -21.65 6.68
N MET A 62 -5.32 -21.15 5.72
CA MET A 62 -3.86 -21.27 5.73
C MET A 62 -3.23 -20.62 6.97
N VAL A 63 -3.67 -19.38 7.32
CA VAL A 63 -3.16 -18.65 8.48
C VAL A 63 -3.49 -19.42 9.76
N TYR A 64 -4.75 -19.85 9.93
CA TYR A 64 -5.18 -20.51 11.17
C TYR A 64 -4.68 -21.94 11.31
N LEU A 65 -4.44 -22.64 10.19
CA LEU A 65 -3.76 -23.91 10.20
C LEU A 65 -2.30 -23.78 10.66
N ALA A 66 -1.59 -22.78 10.18
CA ALA A 66 -0.23 -22.49 10.62
C ALA A 66 -0.19 -22.12 12.11
N LEU A 67 -1.11 -21.26 12.58
CA LEU A 67 -1.24 -20.91 13.99
C LEU A 67 -1.58 -22.13 14.87
N PHE A 68 -2.43 -23.02 14.38
CA PHE A 68 -2.74 -24.26 15.11
C PHE A 68 -1.50 -25.11 15.34
N VAL A 69 -0.68 -25.30 14.30
CA VAL A 69 0.60 -26.02 14.42
C VAL A 69 1.54 -25.32 15.39
N ILE A 70 1.70 -23.99 15.26
CA ILE A 70 2.57 -23.19 16.13
C ILE A 70 2.13 -23.33 17.60
N PHE A 71 0.84 -23.10 17.90
CA PHE A 71 0.36 -23.16 19.26
C PHE A 71 0.32 -24.59 19.83
N ALA A 72 0.12 -25.59 18.98
CA ALA A 72 0.28 -26.98 19.40
C ALA A 72 1.74 -27.25 19.87
N LEU A 73 2.73 -26.78 19.11
CA LEU A 73 4.15 -26.88 19.51
C LEU A 73 4.47 -26.06 20.77
N VAL A 74 3.98 -24.79 20.82
CA VAL A 74 4.14 -23.94 22.01
C VAL A 74 3.54 -24.59 23.25
N SER A 75 2.40 -25.30 23.14
CA SER A 75 1.76 -25.99 24.24
C SER A 75 2.60 -27.13 24.84
N LEU A 76 3.57 -27.67 24.09
CA LEU A 76 4.54 -28.66 24.62
C LEU A 76 5.58 -27.99 25.52
N LEU A 77 5.92 -26.74 25.23
CA LEU A 77 6.94 -25.99 25.98
C LEU A 77 6.32 -25.22 27.17
N VAL A 78 5.16 -24.59 26.94
CA VAL A 78 4.45 -23.77 27.92
C VAL A 78 3.45 -24.60 28.69
N ARG A 79 3.84 -25.12 29.84
CA ARG A 79 3.00 -26.00 30.68
C ARG A 79 1.97 -25.23 31.56
N LYS A 80 2.07 -23.89 31.66
CA LYS A 80 1.13 -23.05 32.41
C LYS A 80 -0.01 -22.59 31.49
N PRO A 81 -1.26 -23.06 31.70
CA PRO A 81 -2.37 -22.74 30.79
C PRO A 81 -2.65 -21.24 30.68
N ALA A 82 -2.53 -20.50 31.78
CA ALA A 82 -2.73 -19.06 31.79
C ALA A 82 -1.70 -18.32 30.90
N LEU A 83 -0.42 -18.74 30.93
CA LEU A 83 0.62 -18.14 30.09
C LEU A 83 0.35 -18.47 28.60
N LEU A 84 0.01 -19.72 28.29
CA LEU A 84 -0.33 -20.12 26.93
C LEU A 84 -1.53 -19.33 26.42
N THR A 85 -2.59 -19.20 27.23
CA THR A 85 -3.78 -18.39 26.87
C THR A 85 -3.38 -16.93 26.62
N GLY A 86 -2.54 -16.33 27.47
CA GLY A 86 -2.06 -14.96 27.28
C GLY A 86 -1.30 -14.78 25.98
N ILE A 87 -0.39 -15.73 25.65
CA ILE A 87 0.36 -15.72 24.37
C ILE A 87 -0.59 -15.82 23.16
N MET A 88 -1.57 -16.71 23.24
CA MET A 88 -2.53 -16.91 22.15
C MET A 88 -3.41 -15.67 21.95
N VAL A 89 -3.96 -15.11 23.02
CA VAL A 89 -4.77 -13.89 22.98
C VAL A 89 -3.94 -12.74 22.41
N ALA A 90 -2.72 -12.52 22.88
CA ALA A 90 -1.86 -11.45 22.39
C ALA A 90 -1.53 -11.60 20.90
N ALA A 91 -1.17 -12.80 20.46
CA ALA A 91 -0.80 -13.06 19.07
C ALA A 91 -2.00 -12.89 18.12
N VAL A 92 -3.18 -13.39 18.49
CA VAL A 92 -4.38 -13.30 17.64
C VAL A 92 -4.97 -11.89 17.66
N THR A 93 -4.95 -11.21 18.81
CA THR A 93 -5.30 -9.77 18.89
C THR A 93 -4.42 -8.95 17.94
N PHE A 94 -3.11 -9.17 18.00
CA PHE A 94 -2.17 -8.47 17.08
C PHE A 94 -2.48 -8.76 15.61
N LEU A 95 -2.80 -10.01 15.26
CA LEU A 95 -3.20 -10.39 13.91
C LEU A 95 -4.47 -9.67 13.46
N HIS A 96 -5.49 -9.59 14.34
CA HIS A 96 -6.73 -8.86 14.02
C HIS A 96 -6.51 -7.36 13.90
N MET A 97 -5.65 -6.77 14.73
CA MET A 97 -5.28 -5.35 14.61
C MET A 97 -4.60 -5.06 13.27
N LEU A 98 -3.66 -5.93 12.84
CA LEU A 98 -3.03 -5.81 11.52
C LEU A 98 -4.06 -5.98 10.39
N ASN A 99 -5.00 -6.92 10.53
CA ASN A 99 -6.04 -7.15 9.53
C ASN A 99 -6.96 -5.92 9.40
N VAL A 100 -7.43 -5.35 10.51
CA VAL A 100 -8.26 -4.14 10.49
C VAL A 100 -7.50 -2.95 9.90
N LEU A 101 -6.24 -2.76 10.27
CA LEU A 101 -5.40 -1.71 9.68
C LEU A 101 -5.23 -1.92 8.17
N ASP A 102 -4.98 -3.15 7.74
CA ASP A 102 -4.85 -3.49 6.32
C ASP A 102 -6.16 -3.24 5.55
N ILE A 103 -7.32 -3.57 6.13
CA ILE A 103 -8.63 -3.27 5.54
C ILE A 103 -8.82 -1.77 5.34
N ILE A 104 -8.43 -0.94 6.32
CA ILE A 104 -8.51 0.52 6.22
C ILE A 104 -7.62 1.03 5.08
N ILE A 105 -6.38 0.56 5.02
CA ILE A 105 -5.43 0.93 3.96
C ILE A 105 -5.96 0.48 2.60
N PHE A 106 -6.45 -0.75 2.50
CA PHE A 106 -7.02 -1.28 1.26
C PHE A 106 -8.27 -0.50 0.81
N ARG A 107 -9.13 -0.10 1.74
CA ARG A 107 -10.30 0.72 1.44
C ARG A 107 -9.91 2.04 0.76
N ILE A 108 -8.84 2.69 1.24
CA ILE A 108 -8.40 4.02 0.75
C ILE A 108 -7.53 3.88 -0.51
N PHE A 109 -6.55 2.99 -0.48
CA PHE A 109 -5.47 2.96 -1.46
C PHE A 109 -5.48 1.76 -2.42
N ARG A 110 -6.35 0.75 -2.18
CA ARG A 110 -6.44 -0.48 -3.00
C ARG A 110 -5.16 -1.31 -3.04
N TYR A 111 -4.31 -1.21 -2.03
CA TYR A 111 -3.17 -2.09 -1.80
C TYR A 111 -3.08 -2.47 -0.31
N HIS A 112 -2.37 -3.55 -0.04
CA HIS A 112 -2.16 -4.06 1.32
C HIS A 112 -0.94 -3.43 1.98
N ILE A 113 -0.81 -3.63 3.31
CA ILE A 113 0.39 -3.25 4.06
C ILE A 113 1.61 -3.84 3.36
N ASN A 114 2.55 -2.98 3.00
CA ASN A 114 3.80 -3.33 2.34
C ASN A 114 4.95 -2.50 2.91
N SER A 115 6.16 -2.70 2.38
CA SER A 115 7.36 -1.95 2.82
C SER A 115 7.19 -0.44 2.72
N MET A 116 6.44 0.04 1.74
CA MET A 116 6.16 1.48 1.58
C MET A 116 5.32 2.03 2.73
N VAL A 117 4.25 1.32 3.12
CA VAL A 117 3.41 1.71 4.27
C VAL A 117 4.23 1.71 5.54
N LEU A 118 5.05 0.68 5.75
CA LEU A 118 5.93 0.61 6.92
C LEU A 118 6.93 1.76 6.91
N THR A 119 7.57 2.06 5.79
CA THR A 119 8.47 3.21 5.67
C THR A 119 7.74 4.50 6.00
N LEU A 120 6.55 4.72 5.46
CA LEU A 120 5.75 5.93 5.72
C LEU A 120 5.42 6.09 7.22
N VAL A 121 5.08 5.00 7.90
CA VAL A 121 4.70 5.03 9.33
C VAL A 121 5.93 5.23 10.25
N PHE A 122 7.09 4.69 9.87
CA PHE A 122 8.30 4.72 10.72
C PHE A 122 9.29 5.82 10.35
N THR A 123 8.99 6.68 9.36
CA THR A 123 9.82 7.86 9.06
C THR A 123 9.30 9.13 9.76
N GLU A 124 10.19 10.09 9.98
CA GLU A 124 9.86 11.36 10.66
C GLU A 124 8.72 12.14 9.99
N GLY A 125 8.57 12.04 8.65
CA GLY A 125 7.48 12.68 7.91
C GLY A 125 6.08 12.12 8.20
N ALA A 126 5.95 10.99 8.91
CA ALA A 126 4.65 10.46 9.32
C ALA A 126 3.92 11.40 10.29
N ARG A 127 4.65 12.10 11.16
CA ARG A 127 4.06 13.04 12.13
C ARG A 127 3.48 14.28 11.47
N ASP A 128 4.11 14.76 10.41
CA ASP A 128 3.68 15.95 9.68
C ASP A 128 2.50 15.66 8.74
N SER A 129 2.38 14.40 8.31
CA SER A 129 1.33 13.94 7.37
C SER A 129 0.07 13.40 8.05
N LEU A 130 0.11 13.06 9.34
CA LEU A 130 -0.99 12.42 10.07
C LEU A 130 -1.53 13.33 11.17
N HIS A 131 -2.40 14.25 10.82
CA HIS A 131 -3.18 15.03 11.79
C HIS A 131 -4.35 14.17 12.28
N ILE A 132 -4.10 13.34 13.31
CA ILE A 132 -5.13 12.47 13.88
C ILE A 132 -5.86 13.24 14.99
N GLY A 133 -7.12 13.60 14.74
CA GLY A 133 -7.97 14.23 15.74
C GLY A 133 -8.25 13.31 16.94
N LEU A 134 -8.48 13.89 18.12
CA LEU A 134 -8.75 13.16 19.36
C LEU A 134 -9.91 12.17 19.23
N GLY A 135 -10.98 12.53 18.51
CA GLY A 135 -12.11 11.62 18.25
C GLY A 135 -11.70 10.34 17.53
N THR A 136 -10.81 10.46 16.53
CA THR A 136 -10.26 9.32 15.79
C THR A 136 -9.41 8.42 16.71
N VAL A 137 -8.55 9.02 17.55
CA VAL A 137 -7.73 8.28 18.53
C VAL A 137 -8.63 7.50 19.49
N LEU A 138 -9.67 8.13 20.05
CA LEU A 138 -10.60 7.47 20.96
C LEU A 138 -11.38 6.32 20.27
N THR A 139 -11.79 6.51 19.02
CA THR A 139 -12.47 5.46 18.25
C THR A 139 -11.57 4.25 18.04
N TYR A 140 -10.33 4.45 17.64
CA TYR A 140 -9.38 3.35 17.49
C TYR A 140 -9.04 2.68 18.82
N ALA A 141 -8.84 3.45 19.90
CA ALA A 141 -8.59 2.90 21.22
C ALA A 141 -9.77 2.03 21.69
N ALA A 142 -11.02 2.50 21.52
CA ALA A 142 -12.22 1.72 21.85
C ALA A 142 -12.31 0.44 21.01
N GLY A 143 -12.00 0.50 19.72
CA GLY A 143 -11.94 -0.66 18.83
C GLY A 143 -10.91 -1.70 19.29
N ILE A 144 -9.70 -1.26 19.64
CA ILE A 144 -8.64 -2.12 20.18
C ILE A 144 -9.07 -2.79 21.48
N CYS A 145 -9.63 -2.01 22.43
CA CYS A 145 -10.16 -2.56 23.68
C CYS A 145 -11.27 -3.58 23.43
N GLY A 146 -12.15 -3.32 22.45
CA GLY A 146 -13.20 -4.24 22.02
C GLY A 146 -12.65 -5.57 21.48
N ILE A 147 -11.64 -5.52 20.63
CA ILE A 147 -10.95 -6.71 20.09
C ILE A 147 -10.32 -7.50 21.26
N ILE A 148 -9.56 -6.85 22.13
CA ILE A 148 -8.93 -7.50 23.30
C ILE A 148 -9.99 -8.18 24.17
N GLY A 149 -11.08 -7.48 24.48
CA GLY A 149 -12.18 -8.01 25.28
C GLY A 149 -12.83 -9.24 24.64
N LEU A 150 -13.07 -9.20 23.33
CA LEU A 150 -13.59 -10.32 22.55
C LEU A 150 -12.64 -11.52 22.60
N GLU A 151 -11.34 -11.31 22.39
CA GLU A 151 -10.34 -12.39 22.40
C GLU A 151 -10.24 -13.06 23.78
N ILE A 152 -10.25 -12.27 24.86
CA ILE A 152 -10.29 -12.80 26.24
C ILE A 152 -11.55 -13.62 26.47
N TYR A 153 -12.71 -13.13 26.00
CA TYR A 153 -13.97 -13.85 26.09
C TYR A 153 -13.93 -15.19 25.34
N LEU A 154 -13.49 -15.18 24.06
CA LEU A 154 -13.36 -16.38 23.22
C LEU A 154 -12.39 -17.40 23.82
N ALA A 155 -11.25 -16.94 24.37
CA ALA A 155 -10.32 -17.79 25.09
C ALA A 155 -10.99 -18.40 26.33
N GLY A 156 -11.71 -17.59 27.11
CA GLY A 156 -12.46 -18.07 28.27
C GLY A 156 -13.49 -19.15 27.94
N VAL A 157 -14.27 -18.94 26.87
CA VAL A 157 -15.22 -19.93 26.34
C VAL A 157 -14.52 -21.22 25.93
N SER A 158 -13.42 -21.10 25.19
CA SER A 158 -12.65 -22.23 24.66
C SER A 158 -12.03 -23.07 25.78
N PHE A 159 -11.36 -22.44 26.75
CA PHE A 159 -10.66 -23.15 27.81
C PHE A 159 -11.56 -23.62 28.94
N LYS A 160 -12.56 -22.80 29.37
CA LYS A 160 -13.38 -23.11 30.55
C LYS A 160 -14.63 -23.92 30.23
N ARG A 161 -15.17 -23.83 29.01
CA ARG A 161 -16.42 -24.48 28.62
C ARG A 161 -16.25 -25.58 27.58
N LEU A 162 -15.67 -25.29 26.43
CA LEU A 162 -15.64 -26.21 25.28
C LEU A 162 -14.57 -27.30 25.40
N ALA A 163 -13.40 -26.99 25.97
CA ALA A 163 -12.34 -27.97 26.16
C ALA A 163 -12.76 -29.13 27.08
N LEU A 164 -13.71 -28.88 28.02
CA LEU A 164 -14.19 -29.86 28.97
C LEU A 164 -15.33 -30.75 28.43
N LYS A 165 -15.98 -30.35 27.32
CA LYS A 165 -17.06 -31.15 26.73
C LYS A 165 -16.53 -32.41 26.05
N PRO A 166 -17.35 -33.48 25.95
CA PRO A 166 -17.02 -34.63 25.14
C PRO A 166 -16.67 -34.17 23.69
N PHE A 167 -15.48 -34.49 23.29
CA PHE A 167 -14.99 -34.03 22.00
C PHE A 167 -14.43 -35.24 21.25
N THR A 168 -15.02 -35.53 20.11
CA THR A 168 -14.53 -36.61 19.26
C THR A 168 -13.42 -36.09 18.34
N GLY A 169 -12.30 -36.80 18.25
CA GLY A 169 -11.23 -36.45 17.34
C GLY A 169 -11.68 -36.35 15.87
N LYS A 170 -12.83 -36.97 15.55
CA LYS A 170 -13.48 -36.90 14.25
C LYS A 170 -13.81 -35.44 13.85
N VAL A 171 -14.24 -34.59 14.78
CA VAL A 171 -14.56 -33.17 14.49
C VAL A 171 -13.32 -32.41 14.06
N VAL A 172 -12.20 -32.57 14.77
CA VAL A 172 -10.92 -31.93 14.41
C VAL A 172 -10.48 -32.43 13.05
N ALA A 173 -10.47 -33.75 12.84
CA ALA A 173 -10.08 -34.36 11.57
C ALA A 173 -10.94 -33.84 10.40
N THR A 174 -12.27 -33.77 10.60
CA THR A 174 -13.18 -33.23 9.58
C THR A 174 -12.87 -31.78 9.26
N CYS A 175 -12.67 -30.91 10.26
CA CYS A 175 -12.32 -29.51 10.03
C CYS A 175 -10.97 -29.36 9.32
N LEU A 176 -9.97 -30.16 9.68
CA LEU A 176 -8.67 -30.17 9.00
C LEU A 176 -8.77 -30.62 7.55
N VAL A 177 -9.53 -31.69 7.28
CA VAL A 177 -9.77 -32.18 5.91
C VAL A 177 -10.49 -31.10 5.09
N LEU A 178 -11.53 -30.49 5.63
CA LEU A 178 -12.24 -29.39 4.93
C LEU A 178 -11.31 -28.21 4.64
N ALA A 179 -10.51 -27.78 5.62
CA ALA A 179 -9.55 -26.71 5.42
C ALA A 179 -8.54 -27.03 4.32
N MET A 180 -7.96 -28.24 4.33
CA MET A 180 -7.04 -28.70 3.30
C MET A 180 -7.70 -28.79 1.92
N THR A 181 -8.95 -29.24 1.87
CA THR A 181 -9.71 -29.34 0.61
C THR A 181 -9.98 -27.96 0.03
N ILE A 182 -10.39 -26.98 0.86
CA ILE A 182 -10.63 -25.60 0.42
C ILE A 182 -9.33 -24.97 -0.08
N ILE A 183 -8.21 -25.16 0.63
CA ILE A 183 -6.90 -24.66 0.21
C ILE A 183 -6.49 -25.30 -1.11
N ALA A 184 -6.58 -26.61 -1.24
CA ALA A 184 -6.21 -27.34 -2.47
C ALA A 184 -7.07 -26.90 -3.66
N ALA A 185 -8.38 -26.78 -3.46
CA ALA A 185 -9.31 -26.32 -4.50
C ALA A 185 -9.00 -24.90 -4.99
N ASP A 186 -8.75 -23.97 -4.07
CA ASP A 186 -8.37 -22.59 -4.40
C ASP A 186 -7.06 -22.56 -5.19
N LYS A 187 -6.02 -23.25 -4.71
CA LYS A 187 -4.71 -23.27 -5.37
C LYS A 187 -4.75 -23.95 -6.73
N ALA A 188 -5.52 -25.02 -6.86
CA ALA A 188 -5.74 -25.70 -8.15
C ALA A 188 -6.53 -24.80 -9.12
N ALA A 189 -7.61 -24.16 -8.66
CA ALA A 189 -8.39 -23.23 -9.48
C ALA A 189 -7.53 -22.06 -9.98
N TYR A 190 -6.71 -21.48 -9.10
CA TYR A 190 -5.78 -20.41 -9.51
C TYR A 190 -4.74 -20.91 -10.51
N ALA A 191 -4.11 -22.08 -10.27
CA ALA A 191 -3.09 -22.63 -11.14
C ALA A 191 -3.63 -22.94 -12.55
N VAL A 192 -4.85 -23.51 -12.64
CA VAL A 192 -5.54 -23.76 -13.91
C VAL A 192 -5.89 -22.45 -14.61
N ALA A 193 -6.47 -21.50 -13.89
CA ALA A 193 -6.82 -20.19 -14.45
C ALA A 193 -5.59 -19.43 -14.97
N ASP A 194 -4.47 -19.49 -14.23
CA ASP A 194 -3.21 -18.90 -14.67
C ASP A 194 -2.66 -19.57 -15.91
N LEU A 195 -2.71 -20.92 -15.98
CA LEU A 195 -2.23 -21.68 -17.12
C LEU A 195 -2.96 -21.31 -18.43
N TYR A 196 -4.28 -21.15 -18.36
CA TYR A 196 -5.13 -20.85 -19.52
C TYR A 196 -5.41 -19.34 -19.70
N GLY A 197 -4.78 -18.46 -18.92
CA GLY A 197 -4.94 -17.00 -19.05
C GLY A 197 -6.33 -16.48 -18.67
N VAL A 198 -7.06 -17.18 -17.78
CA VAL A 198 -8.41 -16.79 -17.35
C VAL A 198 -8.33 -15.60 -16.42
N LYS A 199 -8.55 -14.38 -16.98
CA LYS A 199 -8.43 -13.11 -16.26
C LYS A 199 -9.48 -12.94 -15.17
N ASP A 200 -10.66 -13.57 -15.30
CA ASP A 200 -11.74 -13.52 -14.32
C ASP A 200 -11.39 -14.13 -12.96
N VAL A 201 -10.31 -14.88 -12.89
CA VAL A 201 -9.75 -15.47 -11.66
C VAL A 201 -8.44 -14.78 -11.30
N THR A 202 -7.51 -14.68 -12.25
CA THR A 202 -6.13 -14.24 -11.95
C THR A 202 -6.02 -12.79 -11.56
N ARG A 203 -6.94 -11.92 -11.99
CA ARG A 203 -6.98 -10.49 -11.59
C ARG A 203 -7.18 -10.27 -10.09
N TYR A 204 -7.77 -11.23 -9.37
CA TYR A 204 -8.04 -11.12 -7.94
C TYR A 204 -6.93 -11.67 -7.04
N ASN A 205 -5.78 -12.00 -7.59
CA ASN A 205 -4.64 -12.57 -6.85
C ASN A 205 -4.07 -11.64 -5.76
N ARG A 206 -4.41 -10.36 -5.78
CA ARG A 206 -4.00 -9.33 -4.81
C ARG A 206 -5.17 -8.80 -3.98
N LEU A 207 -6.30 -9.50 -3.97
CA LEU A 207 -7.47 -9.05 -3.21
C LEU A 207 -7.32 -9.29 -1.71
N PHE A 208 -6.58 -10.31 -1.31
CA PHE A 208 -6.35 -10.64 0.10
C PHE A 208 -4.88 -10.51 0.47
N PRO A 209 -4.58 -10.01 1.69
CA PRO A 209 -3.20 -9.89 2.15
C PRO A 209 -2.55 -11.27 2.23
N LEU A 210 -1.26 -11.32 1.88
CA LEU A 210 -0.45 -12.55 1.92
C LEU A 210 -1.00 -13.72 1.08
N TYR A 211 -1.89 -13.46 0.12
CA TYR A 211 -2.42 -14.53 -0.74
C TYR A 211 -1.29 -15.20 -1.53
N GLN A 212 -1.16 -16.50 -1.37
CA GLN A 212 -0.13 -17.32 -2.04
C GLN A 212 -0.64 -17.83 -3.38
N ARG A 213 -0.05 -17.35 -4.47
CA ARG A 213 -0.31 -17.81 -5.84
C ARG A 213 0.43 -19.12 -6.08
N VAL A 214 -0.23 -20.09 -6.68
CA VAL A 214 0.43 -21.29 -7.23
C VAL A 214 0.38 -21.19 -8.74
N THR A 215 1.56 -21.09 -9.38
CA THR A 215 1.69 -21.02 -10.85
C THR A 215 2.35 -22.28 -11.36
N VAL A 216 1.80 -22.85 -12.42
CA VAL A 216 2.31 -24.08 -13.05
C VAL A 216 2.83 -23.85 -14.49
N LYS A 217 2.81 -22.58 -14.97
CA LYS A 217 3.23 -22.21 -16.34
C LYS A 217 4.63 -22.69 -16.69
N HIS A 218 5.58 -22.50 -15.79
CA HIS A 218 6.97 -22.91 -16.01
C HIS A 218 7.07 -24.43 -16.18
N PHE A 219 6.44 -25.17 -15.26
CA PHE A 219 6.38 -26.63 -15.33
C PHE A 219 5.69 -27.12 -16.60
N ALA A 220 4.52 -26.54 -16.95
CA ALA A 220 3.77 -26.89 -18.15
C ALA A 220 4.57 -26.63 -19.44
N ARG A 221 5.33 -25.54 -19.49
CA ARG A 221 6.17 -25.19 -20.64
C ARG A 221 7.36 -26.15 -20.78
N GLU A 222 8.10 -26.39 -19.69
CA GLU A 222 9.36 -27.14 -19.74
C GLU A 222 9.17 -28.67 -19.76
N ARG A 223 8.15 -29.16 -19.04
CA ARG A 223 7.96 -30.59 -18.88
C ARG A 223 6.88 -31.19 -19.79
N LEU A 224 5.86 -30.39 -20.14
CA LEU A 224 4.74 -30.85 -20.94
C LEU A 224 4.72 -30.24 -22.35
N GLY A 225 5.67 -29.38 -22.70
CA GLY A 225 5.75 -28.73 -24.02
C GLY A 225 4.54 -27.86 -24.37
N MET A 226 3.75 -27.43 -23.37
CA MET A 226 2.53 -26.63 -23.59
C MET A 226 2.88 -25.20 -23.98
N LYS A 227 2.19 -24.66 -24.99
CA LYS A 227 2.22 -23.22 -25.28
C LYS A 227 1.38 -22.51 -24.22
N THR A 228 2.01 -21.71 -23.38
CA THR A 228 1.34 -20.90 -22.36
C THR A 228 1.38 -19.42 -22.77
N GLU A 229 0.36 -18.66 -22.40
CA GLU A 229 0.38 -17.20 -22.49
C GLU A 229 1.65 -16.66 -21.83
N PRO A 230 2.31 -15.64 -22.43
CA PRO A 230 3.45 -14.97 -21.79
C PRO A 230 3.10 -14.54 -20.37
N ASP A 231 4.03 -14.68 -19.45
CA ASP A 231 3.86 -14.07 -18.12
C ASP A 231 3.50 -12.59 -18.29
N ASP A 232 2.49 -12.14 -17.56
CA ASP A 232 2.02 -10.77 -17.59
C ASP A 232 3.24 -9.82 -17.45
N MET A 233 3.57 -9.09 -18.52
CA MET A 233 4.77 -8.22 -18.56
C MET A 233 4.73 -7.13 -17.48
N LEU A 234 3.55 -6.91 -16.87
CA LEU A 234 3.34 -6.00 -15.75
C LEU A 234 3.62 -6.64 -14.37
N ALA A 235 3.85 -7.96 -14.29
CA ALA A 235 4.29 -8.59 -13.06
C ALA A 235 5.77 -8.24 -12.84
N VAL A 236 6.02 -7.15 -12.13
CA VAL A 236 7.36 -6.79 -11.65
C VAL A 236 7.84 -7.93 -10.74
N ARG A 237 8.63 -8.84 -11.31
CA ARG A 237 9.36 -9.82 -10.52
C ARG A 237 10.48 -9.07 -9.80
N HIS A 238 10.30 -8.76 -8.53
CA HIS A 238 11.40 -8.40 -7.64
C HIS A 238 12.31 -9.63 -7.41
N LYS A 239 12.94 -10.09 -8.47
CA LYS A 239 14.18 -10.84 -8.31
C LYS A 239 15.24 -9.77 -8.19
N GLY A 240 16.02 -9.77 -7.11
CA GLY A 240 17.11 -8.85 -6.88
C GLY A 240 18.13 -8.87 -8.00
N GLY A 241 17.79 -8.21 -9.08
CA GLY A 241 18.63 -7.94 -10.25
C GLY A 241 18.83 -6.45 -10.36
N THR A 242 19.98 -6.03 -10.81
CA THR A 242 20.28 -4.65 -11.17
C THR A 242 19.28 -4.11 -12.17
N LEU A 243 18.86 -2.86 -11.97
CA LEU A 243 18.00 -2.15 -12.91
C LEU A 243 18.71 -2.05 -14.27
N ASN A 244 18.01 -2.40 -15.34
CA ASN A 244 18.47 -2.12 -16.70
C ASN A 244 17.72 -0.88 -17.23
N TYR A 245 18.15 0.30 -16.74
CA TYR A 245 17.54 1.58 -17.05
C TYR A 245 18.63 2.67 -17.20
N PRO A 246 18.66 3.36 -18.34
CA PRO A 246 17.93 3.07 -19.57
C PRO A 246 18.39 1.76 -20.21
N ARG A 247 17.52 1.10 -20.97
CA ARG A 247 17.90 -0.15 -21.68
C ARG A 247 18.92 0.11 -22.75
N GLU A 248 18.84 1.29 -23.37
CA GLU A 248 19.78 1.76 -24.38
C GLU A 248 20.12 3.23 -24.12
N PRO A 249 21.34 3.67 -24.36
CA PRO A 249 21.72 5.09 -24.25
C PRO A 249 20.85 5.96 -25.16
N LEU A 250 20.45 7.13 -24.66
CA LEU A 250 19.76 8.11 -25.49
C LEU A 250 20.76 8.72 -26.47
N VAL A 251 20.37 8.78 -27.75
CA VAL A 251 21.10 9.45 -28.78
C VAL A 251 20.34 10.69 -29.23
N ARG A 252 20.89 11.86 -28.94
CA ARG A 252 20.30 13.12 -29.39
C ARG A 252 20.40 13.24 -30.91
N GLN A 253 19.25 13.47 -31.55
CA GLN A 253 19.18 13.82 -32.97
C GLN A 253 19.03 15.35 -33.09
N GLY A 254 20.01 16.01 -33.73
CA GLY A 254 19.97 17.44 -34.03
C GLY A 254 20.82 18.33 -33.10
N THR A 255 21.12 19.52 -33.63
CA THR A 255 21.97 20.55 -33.01
C THR A 255 21.18 21.82 -32.66
N GLY A 256 19.84 21.73 -32.55
CA GLY A 256 18.99 22.88 -32.28
C GLY A 256 19.27 23.56 -30.93
N GLU A 257 18.81 24.78 -30.80
CA GLU A 257 18.90 25.54 -29.56
C GLU A 257 18.23 24.80 -28.41
N LEU A 258 18.77 24.94 -27.20
CA LEU A 258 18.27 24.31 -25.99
C LEU A 258 17.28 25.26 -25.31
N PRO A 259 15.98 24.92 -25.23
CA PRO A 259 14.99 25.78 -24.58
C PRO A 259 15.14 25.77 -23.07
N ASN A 260 14.72 26.85 -22.40
CA ASN A 260 14.48 26.82 -20.98
C ASN A 260 13.25 25.94 -20.69
N ILE A 261 13.31 25.16 -19.62
CA ILE A 261 12.25 24.22 -19.23
C ILE A 261 11.79 24.55 -17.81
N ILE A 262 10.50 24.83 -17.65
CA ILE A 262 9.89 25.04 -16.34
C ILE A 262 8.78 24.01 -16.15
N TRP A 263 8.89 23.20 -15.14
CA TRP A 263 7.83 22.29 -14.69
C TRP A 263 7.17 22.85 -13.44
N ILE A 264 5.94 23.30 -13.58
CA ILE A 264 5.07 23.72 -12.46
C ILE A 264 4.18 22.53 -12.13
N VAL A 265 4.35 21.99 -10.94
CA VAL A 265 3.60 20.84 -10.46
C VAL A 265 2.84 21.22 -9.21
N VAL A 266 1.54 21.03 -9.24
CA VAL A 266 0.63 21.30 -8.12
C VAL A 266 0.14 20.00 -7.57
N ASP A 267 0.50 19.68 -6.32
CA ASP A 267 0.12 18.42 -5.68
C ASP A 267 -1.40 18.37 -5.42
N ALA A 268 -1.97 17.16 -5.49
CA ALA A 268 -3.37 16.87 -5.24
C ALA A 268 -4.39 17.69 -6.08
N TRP A 269 -3.96 18.35 -7.16
CA TRP A 269 -4.88 19.08 -8.03
C TRP A 269 -5.82 18.12 -8.76
N ARG A 270 -7.11 18.36 -8.61
CA ARG A 270 -8.16 17.59 -9.29
C ARG A 270 -8.32 18.08 -10.73
N PHE A 271 -8.57 17.13 -11.63
CA PHE A 271 -8.77 17.40 -13.06
C PHE A 271 -9.91 18.39 -13.34
N ASP A 272 -10.99 18.35 -12.57
CA ASP A 272 -12.19 19.18 -12.71
C ASP A 272 -12.05 20.59 -12.12
N MET A 273 -10.89 20.93 -11.52
CA MET A 273 -10.61 22.23 -10.93
C MET A 273 -9.95 23.24 -11.90
N LEU A 274 -9.79 22.88 -13.18
CA LEU A 274 -9.39 23.82 -14.22
C LEU A 274 -10.63 24.56 -14.74
N ASP A 275 -11.13 25.47 -13.95
CA ASP A 275 -12.30 26.31 -14.29
C ASP A 275 -12.07 27.80 -13.95
N ALA A 276 -13.04 28.66 -14.33
CA ALA A 276 -12.92 30.09 -14.15
C ALA A 276 -13.01 30.56 -12.69
N ASP A 277 -13.65 29.78 -11.83
CA ASP A 277 -13.84 30.14 -10.43
C ASP A 277 -12.62 29.74 -9.59
N VAL A 278 -12.00 28.59 -9.88
CA VAL A 278 -10.91 28.01 -9.08
C VAL A 278 -9.53 28.42 -9.61
N ALA A 279 -9.34 28.39 -10.93
CA ALA A 279 -8.03 28.62 -11.54
C ALA A 279 -8.10 29.53 -12.78
N PRO A 280 -8.62 30.77 -12.64
CA PRO A 280 -8.87 31.66 -13.77
C PRO A 280 -7.63 31.97 -14.62
N ASN A 281 -6.50 32.19 -13.98
CA ASN A 281 -5.23 32.51 -14.67
C ASN A 281 -4.68 31.32 -15.45
N ILE A 282 -4.76 30.11 -14.89
CA ILE A 282 -4.32 28.89 -15.57
C ILE A 282 -5.28 28.54 -16.71
N LEU A 283 -6.58 28.75 -16.51
CA LEU A 283 -7.58 28.57 -17.57
C LEU A 283 -7.34 29.54 -18.72
N GLU A 284 -7.05 30.82 -18.43
CA GLU A 284 -6.71 31.80 -19.48
C GLU A 284 -5.45 31.40 -20.25
N PHE A 285 -4.38 31.04 -19.54
CA PHE A 285 -3.15 30.54 -20.15
C PHE A 285 -3.40 29.29 -21.02
N SER A 286 -4.28 28.42 -20.59
CA SER A 286 -4.59 27.18 -21.31
C SER A 286 -5.18 27.39 -22.69
N LYS A 287 -5.79 28.57 -22.98
CA LYS A 287 -6.36 28.90 -24.28
C LYS A 287 -5.29 29.02 -25.38
N SER A 288 -4.05 29.35 -25.01
CA SER A 288 -2.90 29.45 -25.90
C SER A 288 -1.92 28.28 -25.79
N ALA A 289 -2.27 27.24 -25.03
CA ALA A 289 -1.41 26.10 -24.73
C ALA A 289 -1.99 24.77 -25.21
N LEU A 290 -1.17 23.72 -25.19
CA LEU A 290 -1.63 22.35 -25.41
C LEU A 290 -2.25 21.81 -24.11
N VAL A 291 -3.53 21.43 -24.14
CA VAL A 291 -4.26 20.88 -23.01
C VAL A 291 -4.49 19.39 -23.20
N PHE A 292 -3.89 18.57 -22.34
CA PHE A 292 -4.00 17.12 -22.37
C PHE A 292 -5.18 16.64 -21.50
N ARG A 293 -6.34 16.39 -22.11
CA ARG A 293 -7.58 15.98 -21.41
C ARG A 293 -7.61 14.50 -21.00
N LYS A 294 -6.69 13.69 -21.49
CA LYS A 294 -6.56 12.24 -21.21
C LYS A 294 -5.18 11.90 -20.66
N HIS A 295 -4.63 12.78 -19.85
CA HIS A 295 -3.41 12.53 -19.12
C HIS A 295 -3.73 11.88 -17.78
N TYR A 296 -3.07 10.75 -17.47
CA TYR A 296 -3.30 10.00 -16.24
C TYR A 296 -2.04 9.98 -15.40
N SER A 297 -2.20 10.19 -14.09
CA SER A 297 -1.10 10.02 -13.15
C SER A 297 -0.66 8.56 -13.10
N GLY A 298 0.63 8.33 -12.86
CA GLY A 298 1.19 7.00 -12.66
C GLY A 298 0.77 6.32 -11.35
N GLY A 299 0.00 7.01 -10.52
CA GLY A 299 -0.55 6.50 -9.26
C GLY A 299 -1.33 7.56 -8.50
N ASN A 300 -1.99 7.13 -7.44
CA ASN A 300 -2.84 7.97 -6.57
C ASN A 300 -2.10 8.52 -5.33
N ALA A 301 -0.79 8.56 -5.37
CA ALA A 301 0.06 9.15 -4.35
C ALA A 301 1.18 9.95 -5.02
N THR A 302 1.58 11.05 -4.42
CA THR A 302 2.63 11.98 -4.88
C THR A 302 3.90 11.23 -5.30
N ARG A 303 4.32 10.24 -4.52
CA ARG A 303 5.48 9.39 -4.80
C ARG A 303 5.45 8.78 -6.19
N PHE A 304 4.32 8.18 -6.56
CA PHE A 304 4.18 7.47 -7.84
C PHE A 304 3.91 8.43 -9.00
N GLY A 305 3.17 9.52 -8.77
CA GLY A 305 2.93 10.55 -9.77
C GLY A 305 4.24 11.20 -10.22
N ILE A 306 5.01 11.71 -9.28
CA ILE A 306 6.32 12.36 -9.53
C ILE A 306 7.32 11.35 -10.12
N PHE A 307 7.36 10.12 -9.59
CA PHE A 307 8.23 9.08 -10.14
C PHE A 307 7.92 8.81 -11.61
N THR A 308 6.67 8.59 -11.97
CA THR A 308 6.26 8.31 -13.34
C THR A 308 6.55 9.50 -14.25
N LEU A 309 6.35 10.73 -13.76
CA LEU A 309 6.63 11.97 -14.49
C LEU A 309 8.09 12.05 -14.92
N PHE A 310 9.03 11.72 -14.03
CA PHE A 310 10.47 11.85 -14.31
C PHE A 310 11.08 10.63 -14.99
N TYR A 311 10.65 9.42 -14.62
CA TYR A 311 11.28 8.19 -15.12
C TYR A 311 10.60 7.60 -16.36
N GLY A 312 9.34 7.97 -16.64
CA GLY A 312 8.55 7.41 -17.74
C GLY A 312 8.19 5.93 -17.56
N VAL A 313 8.28 5.41 -16.32
CA VAL A 313 7.95 4.02 -15.98
C VAL A 313 6.96 3.98 -14.82
N TYR A 314 6.28 2.83 -14.63
CA TYR A 314 5.24 2.70 -13.59
C TYR A 314 5.80 2.85 -12.18
N GLY A 315 5.02 3.44 -11.28
CA GLY A 315 5.38 3.66 -9.87
C GLY A 315 5.73 2.38 -9.09
N SER A 316 5.33 1.20 -9.58
CA SER A 316 5.70 -0.10 -9.01
C SER A 316 7.22 -0.37 -9.01
N TYR A 317 8.00 0.34 -9.82
CA TYR A 317 9.45 0.26 -9.84
C TYR A 317 10.14 1.12 -8.78
N TRP A 318 9.43 1.98 -8.08
CA TRP A 318 9.99 2.92 -7.11
C TRP A 318 11.05 2.32 -6.19
N GLN A 319 10.74 1.18 -5.55
CA GLN A 319 11.64 0.56 -4.57
C GLN A 319 12.98 0.13 -5.18
N SER A 320 12.97 -0.34 -6.43
CA SER A 320 14.19 -0.73 -7.13
C SER A 320 15.07 0.48 -7.43
N PHE A 321 14.45 1.59 -7.88
CA PHE A 321 15.19 2.84 -8.15
C PHE A 321 15.70 3.50 -6.87
N LEU A 322 14.95 3.45 -5.79
CA LEU A 322 15.39 3.93 -4.48
C LEU A 322 16.55 3.11 -3.93
N ALA A 323 16.49 1.78 -4.07
CA ALA A 323 17.54 0.88 -3.58
C ALA A 323 18.87 1.08 -4.31
N GLU A 324 18.81 1.32 -5.63
CA GLU A 324 20.00 1.51 -6.46
C GLU A 324 20.44 2.98 -6.59
N GLY A 325 19.64 3.93 -6.10
CA GLY A 325 19.91 5.36 -6.25
C GLY A 325 20.02 5.78 -7.72
N GLN A 326 19.20 5.17 -8.59
CA GLN A 326 19.24 5.39 -10.02
C GLN A 326 18.54 6.69 -10.40
N SER A 327 19.25 7.60 -11.08
CA SER A 327 18.75 8.89 -11.55
C SER A 327 17.83 8.75 -12.78
N PRO A 328 16.83 9.65 -12.99
CA PRO A 328 16.08 9.71 -14.24
C PRO A 328 16.96 10.07 -15.42
N VAL A 329 16.78 9.35 -16.52
CA VAL A 329 17.51 9.61 -17.79
C VAL A 329 17.29 11.03 -18.27
N LEU A 330 16.09 11.59 -18.13
CA LEU A 330 15.79 12.98 -18.47
C LEU A 330 16.76 13.94 -17.80
N LEU A 331 16.92 13.85 -16.48
CA LEU A 331 17.80 14.75 -15.72
C LEU A 331 19.27 14.49 -16.02
N ASP A 332 19.67 13.25 -16.25
CA ASP A 332 21.03 12.90 -16.64
C ASP A 332 21.39 13.51 -18.00
N GLU A 333 20.48 13.51 -18.97
CA GLU A 333 20.70 14.12 -20.28
C GLU A 333 20.76 15.65 -20.21
N LEU A 334 19.86 16.27 -19.43
CA LEU A 334 19.91 17.72 -19.22
C LEU A 334 21.21 18.16 -18.55
N MET A 335 21.75 17.38 -17.60
CA MET A 335 23.08 17.64 -17.01
C MET A 335 24.19 17.55 -18.06
N LYS A 336 24.18 16.54 -18.93
CA LYS A 336 25.18 16.41 -20.04
C LYS A 336 25.10 17.58 -21.01
N LEU A 337 23.91 18.13 -21.22
CA LEU A 337 23.66 19.27 -22.08
C LEU A 337 24.03 20.62 -21.44
N GLY A 338 24.49 20.63 -20.19
CA GLY A 338 24.95 21.84 -19.51
C GLY A 338 23.81 22.74 -18.97
N TYR A 339 22.62 22.18 -18.78
CA TYR A 339 21.52 22.93 -18.16
C TYR A 339 21.88 23.37 -16.73
N ASP A 340 21.48 24.59 -16.39
CA ASP A 340 21.42 25.03 -15.01
C ASP A 340 20.15 24.50 -14.35
N PHE A 341 20.22 24.09 -13.08
CA PHE A 341 19.09 23.46 -12.37
C PHE A 341 18.60 24.31 -11.24
N ARG A 342 17.26 24.39 -11.10
CA ARG A 342 16.60 24.95 -9.93
C ARG A 342 15.42 24.10 -9.52
N ILE A 343 15.44 23.56 -8.32
CA ILE A 343 14.40 22.69 -7.76
C ILE A 343 13.90 23.35 -6.50
N ILE A 344 12.64 23.83 -6.50
CA ILE A 344 12.05 24.51 -5.38
C ILE A 344 10.74 23.80 -5.01
N SER A 345 10.55 23.52 -3.74
CA SER A 345 9.38 22.83 -3.23
C SER A 345 8.87 23.51 -1.97
N SER A 346 7.57 23.66 -1.86
CA SER A 346 6.91 24.13 -0.63
C SER A 346 6.73 23.04 0.42
N SER A 347 7.00 21.77 0.07
CA SER A 347 7.09 20.64 0.99
C SER A 347 8.44 19.95 0.92
N SER A 348 8.80 19.21 1.98
CA SER A 348 10.08 18.51 2.02
C SER A 348 10.19 17.44 0.95
N LEU A 349 11.27 17.45 0.18
CA LEU A 349 11.60 16.43 -0.81
C LEU A 349 12.35 15.22 -0.20
N SER A 350 12.46 15.16 1.12
CA SER A 350 13.04 14.01 1.83
C SER A 350 12.01 12.90 2.06
N ASN A 351 10.72 13.24 2.12
CA ASN A 351 9.62 12.28 2.22
C ASN A 351 8.42 12.76 1.37
N PRO A 352 8.09 12.04 0.27
CA PRO A 352 8.77 10.84 -0.27
C PRO A 352 10.24 11.08 -0.63
N GLU A 353 11.04 10.02 -0.67
CA GLU A 353 12.52 10.05 -0.81
C GLU A 353 12.99 10.55 -2.18
N PHE A 354 12.48 11.72 -2.65
CA PHE A 354 12.84 12.31 -3.94
C PHE A 354 14.31 12.73 -4.01
N ARG A 355 14.90 13.15 -2.87
CA ARG A 355 16.34 13.44 -2.77
C ARG A 355 17.21 12.20 -3.02
N ARG A 356 16.70 11.00 -2.80
CA ARG A 356 17.40 9.71 -2.99
C ARG A 356 16.99 8.98 -4.26
N THR A 357 16.02 9.49 -4.98
CA THR A 357 15.51 8.94 -6.24
C THR A 357 15.62 9.98 -7.36
N VAL A 358 14.56 10.72 -7.61
CA VAL A 358 14.46 11.68 -8.72
C VAL A 358 15.63 12.66 -8.74
N PHE A 359 15.96 13.24 -7.58
CA PHE A 359 16.98 14.28 -7.47
C PHE A 359 18.29 13.80 -6.84
N VAL A 360 18.59 12.50 -6.93
CA VAL A 360 19.76 11.89 -6.28
C VAL A 360 21.09 12.55 -6.66
N LYS A 361 21.21 13.10 -7.87
CA LYS A 361 22.40 13.82 -8.36
C LYS A 361 22.28 15.34 -8.23
N LEU A 362 21.13 15.86 -7.84
CA LEU A 362 20.80 17.29 -7.88
C LEU A 362 20.64 17.93 -6.51
N GLY A 363 21.07 17.28 -5.44
CA GLY A 363 20.86 17.72 -4.07
C GLY A 363 21.25 19.19 -3.78
N ARG A 364 22.31 19.69 -4.42
CA ARG A 364 22.79 21.08 -4.28
C ARG A 364 21.89 22.14 -4.92
N TYR A 365 20.98 21.74 -5.79
CA TYR A 365 20.07 22.63 -6.51
C TYR A 365 18.69 22.68 -5.89
N ILE A 366 18.47 21.96 -4.77
CA ILE A 366 17.18 21.86 -4.08
C ILE A 366 17.08 22.96 -3.02
N THR A 367 15.93 23.63 -3.03
CA THR A 367 15.44 24.49 -1.95
C THR A 367 14.05 24.01 -1.55
N ASP A 368 13.92 23.37 -0.39
CA ASP A 368 12.67 22.87 0.19
C ASP A 368 12.52 23.22 1.70
N ASP A 369 13.33 24.15 2.15
CA ASP A 369 13.32 24.80 3.49
C ASP A 369 12.85 26.25 3.41
N LEU A 370 11.80 26.50 2.63
CA LEU A 370 11.24 27.83 2.42
C LEU A 370 10.69 28.44 3.71
N PRO A 371 10.76 29.78 3.85
CA PRO A 371 10.16 30.46 4.98
C PRO A 371 8.65 30.22 5.04
N GLY A 372 8.11 30.08 6.24
CA GLY A 372 6.69 29.82 6.48
C GLY A 372 6.44 28.47 7.14
N VAL A 373 5.36 28.39 7.92
CA VAL A 373 4.99 27.20 8.68
C VAL A 373 4.03 26.31 7.88
N ARG A 374 3.23 26.90 7.00
CA ARG A 374 2.13 26.25 6.29
C ARG A 374 2.30 26.43 4.78
N ALA A 375 1.59 25.60 3.99
CA ALA A 375 1.66 25.64 2.53
C ALA A 375 1.20 26.99 1.94
N ASP A 376 0.19 27.61 2.51
CA ASP A 376 -0.32 28.94 2.12
C ASP A 376 0.72 30.08 2.18
N THR A 377 1.73 29.93 3.02
CA THR A 377 2.86 30.87 3.13
C THR A 377 4.09 30.42 2.34
N ARG A 378 4.29 29.12 2.20
CA ARG A 378 5.43 28.55 1.46
C ARG A 378 5.26 28.62 -0.05
N ASP A 379 4.05 28.45 -0.58
CA ASP A 379 3.78 28.54 -2.02
C ASP A 379 4.10 29.94 -2.59
N PRO A 380 3.70 31.07 -1.98
CA PRO A 380 4.17 32.39 -2.38
C PRO A 380 5.70 32.56 -2.28
N ALA A 381 6.32 32.11 -1.19
CA ALA A 381 7.76 32.17 -0.99
C ALA A 381 8.54 31.35 -2.07
N LEU A 382 7.95 30.25 -2.55
CA LEU A 382 8.49 29.49 -3.68
C LEU A 382 8.58 30.36 -4.95
N VAL A 383 7.50 31.07 -5.25
CA VAL A 383 7.44 31.96 -6.42
C VAL A 383 8.47 33.08 -6.31
N GLU A 384 8.54 33.75 -5.16
CA GLU A 384 9.52 34.81 -4.91
C GLU A 384 10.96 34.29 -5.06
N THR A 385 11.27 33.14 -4.49
CA THR A 385 12.57 32.48 -4.59
C THR A 385 12.93 32.17 -6.05
N PHE A 386 11.97 31.70 -6.83
CA PHE A 386 12.19 31.40 -8.24
C PHE A 386 12.42 32.65 -9.08
N ILE A 387 11.60 33.70 -8.87
CA ILE A 387 11.75 34.97 -9.58
C ILE A 387 13.09 35.63 -9.25
N GLY A 388 13.49 35.65 -7.97
CA GLY A 388 14.80 36.14 -7.54
C GLY A 388 15.95 35.42 -8.26
N TRP A 389 15.91 34.07 -8.28
CA TRP A 389 16.90 33.27 -8.99
C TRP A 389 16.92 33.55 -10.50
N LEU A 390 15.75 33.76 -11.14
CA LEU A 390 15.69 34.10 -12.56
C LEU A 390 16.43 35.41 -12.88
N GLY A 391 16.41 36.38 -11.98
CA GLY A 391 17.11 37.64 -12.13
C GLY A 391 18.63 37.54 -11.99
N GLU A 392 19.12 36.53 -11.25
CA GLU A 392 20.55 36.35 -10.94
C GLU A 392 21.27 35.32 -11.82
N ARG A 393 20.53 34.47 -12.54
CA ARG A 393 21.10 33.37 -13.31
C ARG A 393 21.92 33.83 -14.53
N ASP A 394 22.82 33.00 -14.99
CA ASP A 394 23.51 33.18 -16.30
C ASP A 394 22.51 32.98 -17.45
N VAL A 395 22.10 34.08 -18.10
CA VAL A 395 21.11 34.05 -19.19
C VAL A 395 21.63 33.30 -20.46
N LYS A 396 22.92 33.03 -20.54
CA LYS A 396 23.52 32.29 -21.67
C LYS A 396 23.34 30.78 -21.55
N LYS A 397 22.99 30.29 -20.35
CA LYS A 397 22.78 28.86 -20.10
C LYS A 397 21.32 28.52 -20.17
N PRO A 398 20.94 27.43 -20.82
CA PRO A 398 19.59 26.90 -20.68
C PRO A 398 19.39 26.40 -19.26
N PHE A 399 18.14 26.43 -18.76
CA PHE A 399 17.83 25.96 -17.42
C PHE A 399 16.66 24.99 -17.40
N PHE A 400 16.66 24.15 -16.38
CA PHE A 400 15.54 23.32 -15.98
C PHE A 400 15.11 23.73 -14.57
N ALA A 401 13.87 24.17 -14.43
CA ALA A 401 13.27 24.47 -13.14
C ALA A 401 12.13 23.52 -12.83
N PHE A 402 12.09 22.99 -11.60
CA PHE A 402 11.01 22.22 -11.04
C PHE A 402 10.44 22.93 -9.83
N LEU A 403 9.16 23.34 -9.93
CA LEU A 403 8.45 24.09 -8.92
C LEU A 403 7.30 23.22 -8.41
N PHE A 404 7.35 22.84 -7.13
CA PHE A 404 6.39 21.93 -6.53
C PHE A 404 5.56 22.63 -5.45
N PHE A 405 4.26 22.80 -5.73
CA PHE A 405 3.30 23.50 -4.90
C PHE A 405 2.47 22.52 -4.08
N ASP A 406 2.28 22.78 -2.79
CA ASP A 406 1.65 21.86 -1.82
C ASP A 406 0.32 22.36 -1.24
N ALA A 407 -0.09 23.59 -1.46
CA ALA A 407 -1.30 24.16 -0.85
C ALA A 407 -2.59 23.37 -1.13
N PRO A 408 -2.83 22.79 -2.32
CA PRO A 408 -4.00 21.95 -2.58
C PRO A 408 -3.96 20.57 -1.92
N HIS A 409 -2.83 20.16 -1.34
CA HIS A 409 -2.72 18.94 -0.53
C HIS A 409 -3.43 19.11 0.83
N GLY A 410 -3.96 18.01 1.39
CA GLY A 410 -4.54 18.05 2.74
C GLY A 410 -3.55 18.61 3.79
N PRO A 411 -3.98 19.48 4.67
CA PRO A 411 -5.34 19.85 5.07
C PRO A 411 -6.03 20.97 4.25
N TYR A 412 -5.62 21.23 3.00
CA TYR A 412 -6.27 22.18 2.08
C TYR A 412 -6.22 23.64 2.60
N ILE A 413 -5.02 24.13 2.89
CA ILE A 413 -4.80 25.43 3.47
C ILE A 413 -4.58 26.45 2.35
N TYR A 414 -5.33 27.53 2.39
CA TYR A 414 -5.24 28.67 1.47
C TYR A 414 -5.29 30.00 2.24
N PRO A 415 -4.79 31.10 1.67
CA PRO A 415 -4.89 32.42 2.28
C PRO A 415 -6.35 32.85 2.43
N ASP A 416 -6.68 33.56 3.52
CA ASP A 416 -8.05 33.98 3.86
C ASP A 416 -8.71 34.83 2.75
N GLU A 417 -7.94 35.54 1.97
CA GLU A 417 -8.41 36.35 0.83
C GLU A 417 -9.07 35.49 -0.28
N PHE A 418 -8.79 34.18 -0.33
CA PHE A 418 -9.40 33.23 -1.26
C PHE A 418 -10.52 32.40 -0.65
N ALA A 419 -10.93 32.67 0.59
CA ALA A 419 -11.96 31.92 1.32
C ALA A 419 -13.37 32.00 0.70
N ALA A 420 -13.61 32.92 -0.25
CA ALA A 420 -14.89 33.05 -0.96
C ALA A 420 -15.31 31.78 -1.74
N LEU A 421 -14.38 30.84 -1.98
CA LEU A 421 -14.61 29.55 -2.64
C LEU A 421 -14.85 28.39 -1.67
N ASP A 422 -14.98 28.68 -0.37
CA ASP A 422 -15.20 27.67 0.66
C ASP A 422 -16.51 26.93 0.45
N ARG A 423 -16.46 25.85 -0.31
CA ARG A 423 -17.55 24.87 -0.40
C ARG A 423 -17.39 23.92 0.79
N PRO A 424 -18.46 23.71 1.59
CA PRO A 424 -18.39 22.79 2.71
C PRO A 424 -17.85 21.44 2.21
N HIS A 425 -16.82 20.93 2.88
CA HIS A 425 -16.24 19.64 2.58
C HIS A 425 -17.35 18.58 2.59
N SER A 426 -17.77 18.11 1.42
CA SER A 426 -18.52 16.88 1.36
C SER A 426 -17.57 15.79 1.80
N SER A 427 -17.74 15.30 3.03
CA SER A 427 -17.15 14.07 3.50
C SER A 427 -17.61 12.94 2.59
N ALA A 428 -16.81 12.57 1.60
CA ALA A 428 -17.01 11.41 0.77
C ALA A 428 -16.25 10.21 1.39
#